data_f01ee7c8140f8605ad45946ab5a4274f
#
_entry.id   f01ee7c8140f8605ad45946ab5a4274f
#
_cell.length_a   1.000
_cell.length_b   1.000
_cell.length_c   1.000
_cell.angle_alpha   90.00
_cell.angle_beta   90.00
_cell.angle_gamma   90.00
#
_symmetry.space_group_name_H-M   'P 1'
#
loop_
_entity.id
_entity.type
_entity.pdbx_description
1 polymer ?
#
loop_
_entity_poly.entity_id
_entity_poly.type
_entity_poly.pdbx_seq_one_letter_code
_entity_poly.pdbx_strand_id
1 'polypeptide(L)'
;MMNKTQLPALRRRPWWGVLLGAAITLPLAAQPNAEPAPGDYRVVEGKVDRGTYTGWRLFHTTCYGCHGVDAVGTDLAPNLVERVKTLTPRAFATKVLTSYRIVLLANDANTEDRTAVREAMVEEIMRRERGARGQVTMPAWEADPTVKPHVLDLFAYLSARADGKLGPGEPKLSAVTQR
;
A
#
# COMPACT_ATOMS: atom_id res chain seq x y z
N MET A 1 -27.89 70.72 64.39
CA MET A 1 -27.00 69.61 64.32
C MET A 1 -27.29 68.87 63.04
N MET A 2 -26.46 69.03 62.02
CA MET A 2 -26.73 68.63 60.65
C MET A 2 -26.07 67.26 60.37
N ASN A 3 -26.87 66.27 60.04
CA ASN A 3 -26.39 64.93 59.66
C ASN A 3 -26.11 64.90 58.15
N LYS A 4 -24.86 64.67 57.78
CA LYS A 4 -24.43 64.55 56.41
C LYS A 4 -24.64 63.10 55.90
N THR A 5 -25.64 62.95 55.05
CA THR A 5 -25.92 61.72 54.32
C THR A 5 -24.85 61.49 53.27
N GLN A 6 -24.07 60.45 53.42
CA GLN A 6 -23.08 60.01 52.41
C GLN A 6 -23.80 59.10 51.37
N LEU A 7 -23.69 59.45 50.10
CA LEU A 7 -24.15 58.66 48.96
C LEU A 7 -23.08 57.55 48.68
N PRO A 8 -23.47 56.30 48.36
CA PRO A 8 -22.54 55.28 47.99
C PRO A 8 -22.06 55.42 46.54
N ALA A 9 -20.76 55.27 46.36
CA ALA A 9 -20.08 55.34 45.07
C ALA A 9 -20.50 54.16 44.17
N LEU A 10 -20.99 54.46 42.97
CA LEU A 10 -21.26 53.51 41.90
C LEU A 10 -19.91 52.93 41.38
N ARG A 11 -19.64 51.70 41.73
CA ARG A 11 -18.55 50.92 41.15
C ARG A 11 -18.85 50.63 39.67
N ARG A 12 -18.16 51.31 38.76
CA ARG A 12 -18.15 50.98 37.33
C ARG A 12 -17.44 49.65 37.15
N ARG A 13 -18.18 48.59 36.73
CA ARG A 13 -17.60 47.30 36.30
C ARG A 13 -16.95 47.50 34.91
N PRO A 14 -15.67 47.16 34.71
CA PRO A 14 -15.10 47.18 33.38
C PRO A 14 -15.69 46.02 32.55
N TRP A 15 -16.28 46.37 31.43
CA TRP A 15 -16.66 45.42 30.41
C TRP A 15 -15.41 44.90 29.73
N TRP A 16 -14.94 43.79 30.20
CA TRP A 16 -13.96 43.01 29.43
C TRP A 16 -14.75 42.25 28.37
N GLY A 17 -14.71 42.80 27.15
CA GLY A 17 -15.26 42.12 25.98
C GLY A 17 -14.49 40.84 25.76
N VAL A 18 -15.15 39.71 26.00
CA VAL A 18 -14.67 38.41 25.57
C VAL A 18 -14.83 38.34 24.06
N LEU A 19 -13.75 38.64 23.33
CA LEU A 19 -13.67 38.36 21.90
C LEU A 19 -13.57 36.81 21.77
N LEU A 20 -14.71 36.18 21.59
CA LEU A 20 -14.78 34.79 21.09
C LEU A 20 -14.21 34.79 19.67
N GLY A 21 -12.92 34.51 19.52
CA GLY A 21 -12.30 34.22 18.26
C GLY A 21 -12.92 32.93 17.71
N ALA A 22 -13.83 33.04 16.77
CA ALA A 22 -14.26 31.90 15.97
C ALA A 22 -13.07 31.42 15.17
N ALA A 23 -12.43 30.32 15.61
CA ALA A 23 -11.44 29.62 14.83
C ALA A 23 -12.14 29.04 13.60
N ILE A 24 -12.01 29.73 12.47
CA ILE A 24 -12.45 29.23 11.17
C ILE A 24 -11.49 28.09 10.81
N THR A 25 -11.88 26.87 11.12
CA THR A 25 -11.22 25.67 10.60
C THR A 25 -11.56 25.58 9.12
N LEU A 26 -10.70 26.15 8.27
CA LEU A 26 -10.76 25.92 6.83
C LEU A 26 -10.55 24.42 6.60
N PRO A 27 -11.46 23.74 5.87
CA PRO A 27 -11.20 22.37 5.46
C PRO A 27 -9.90 22.38 4.64
N LEU A 28 -8.95 21.52 5.01
CA LEU A 28 -7.74 21.31 4.24
C LEU A 28 -8.17 20.71 2.90
N ALA A 29 -8.36 21.57 1.91
CA ALA A 29 -8.68 21.13 0.56
C ALA A 29 -7.55 20.23 0.08
N ALA A 30 -7.88 18.98 -0.29
CA ALA A 30 -6.92 18.04 -0.84
C ALA A 30 -6.23 18.73 -2.03
N GLN A 31 -4.92 18.85 -1.96
CA GLN A 31 -4.14 19.51 -3.01
C GLN A 31 -4.23 18.65 -4.28
N PRO A 32 -4.69 19.20 -5.41
CA PRO A 32 -4.89 18.41 -6.65
C PRO A 32 -3.60 17.78 -7.17
N ASN A 33 -2.46 18.21 -6.65
CA ASN A 33 -1.13 17.79 -7.06
C ASN A 33 -0.38 16.92 -6.02
N ALA A 34 -1.01 16.60 -4.88
CA ALA A 34 -0.39 15.70 -3.92
C ALA A 34 -0.26 14.29 -4.52
N GLU A 35 0.88 13.62 -4.25
CA GLU A 35 1.04 12.21 -4.61
C GLU A 35 -0.06 11.37 -3.94
N PRO A 36 -0.60 10.33 -4.63
CA PRO A 36 -1.54 9.40 -4.02
C PRO A 36 -0.93 8.69 -2.79
N ALA A 37 -1.80 8.21 -1.91
CA ALA A 37 -1.35 7.36 -0.81
C ALA A 37 -0.70 6.07 -1.35
N PRO A 38 0.21 5.43 -0.59
CA PRO A 38 0.85 4.19 -1.02
C PRO A 38 -0.18 3.11 -1.35
N GLY A 39 -0.13 2.59 -2.57
CA GLY A 39 -1.08 1.62 -3.09
C GLY A 39 -2.25 2.22 -3.87
N ASP A 40 -2.49 3.51 -3.76
CA ASP A 40 -3.43 4.23 -4.62
C ASP A 40 -2.75 4.70 -5.91
N TYR A 41 -3.55 4.98 -6.93
CA TYR A 41 -3.05 5.48 -8.21
C TYR A 41 -3.80 6.74 -8.63
N ARG A 42 -3.16 7.53 -9.50
CA ARG A 42 -3.82 8.63 -10.23
C ARG A 42 -3.49 8.56 -11.70
N VAL A 43 -4.55 8.50 -12.51
CA VAL A 43 -4.46 8.56 -13.98
C VAL A 43 -5.29 9.74 -14.47
N VAL A 44 -4.65 10.71 -15.11
CA VAL A 44 -5.30 11.88 -15.71
C VAL A 44 -4.82 12.04 -17.13
N GLU A 45 -5.71 12.02 -18.10
CA GLU A 45 -5.40 12.12 -19.53
C GLU A 45 -4.32 11.12 -19.98
N GLY A 46 -4.35 9.88 -19.47
CA GLY A 46 -3.38 8.84 -19.79
C GLY A 46 -1.99 9.03 -19.16
N LYS A 47 -1.83 10.05 -18.29
CA LYS A 47 -0.61 10.29 -17.53
C LYS A 47 -0.79 9.80 -16.09
N VAL A 48 0.26 9.21 -15.55
CA VAL A 48 0.24 8.59 -14.21
C VAL A 48 1.11 9.37 -13.21
N ASP A 49 0.82 9.19 -11.92
CA ASP A 49 1.69 9.62 -10.83
C ASP A 49 3.01 8.81 -10.79
N ARG A 50 3.95 9.25 -9.96
CA ARG A 50 5.28 8.64 -9.84
C ARG A 50 5.21 7.19 -9.32
N GLY A 51 4.38 6.92 -8.31
CA GLY A 51 4.23 5.59 -7.74
C GLY A 51 3.73 4.60 -8.79
N THR A 52 2.65 4.94 -9.49
CA THR A 52 2.10 4.12 -10.58
C THR A 52 3.14 3.87 -11.70
N TYR A 53 3.93 4.89 -12.07
CA TYR A 53 5.01 4.72 -13.06
C TYR A 53 6.13 3.81 -12.54
N THR A 54 6.51 3.96 -11.28
CA THR A 54 7.50 3.09 -10.63
C THR A 54 7.02 1.64 -10.61
N GLY A 55 5.74 1.42 -10.29
CA GLY A 55 5.10 0.11 -10.34
C GLY A 55 5.13 -0.52 -11.74
N TRP A 56 4.85 0.27 -12.79
CA TRP A 56 4.99 -0.17 -14.17
C TRP A 56 6.43 -0.61 -14.49
N ARG A 57 7.41 0.18 -14.11
CA ARG A 57 8.83 -0.16 -14.32
C ARG A 57 9.21 -1.44 -13.58
N LEU A 58 8.81 -1.55 -12.32
CA LEU A 58 9.07 -2.74 -11.51
C LEU A 58 8.46 -3.99 -12.14
N PHE A 59 7.21 -3.90 -12.61
CA PHE A 59 6.55 -5.00 -13.30
C PHE A 59 7.36 -5.44 -14.54
N HIS A 60 7.78 -4.50 -15.38
CA HIS A 60 8.48 -4.78 -16.63
C HIS A 60 9.96 -5.15 -16.46
N THR A 61 10.53 -4.98 -15.28
CA THR A 61 11.89 -5.45 -14.97
C THR A 61 11.91 -6.80 -14.27
N THR A 62 10.87 -7.16 -13.53
CA THR A 62 10.93 -8.28 -12.59
C THR A 62 9.81 -9.30 -12.82
N CYS A 63 8.60 -8.88 -13.18
CA CYS A 63 7.41 -9.74 -13.14
C CYS A 63 6.94 -10.20 -14.52
N TYR A 64 7.17 -9.41 -15.58
CA TYR A 64 6.62 -9.62 -16.90
C TYR A 64 7.02 -10.96 -17.56
N GLY A 65 8.21 -11.45 -17.24
CA GLY A 65 8.72 -12.71 -17.81
C GLY A 65 7.83 -13.92 -17.54
N CYS A 66 7.16 -13.92 -16.38
CA CYS A 66 6.20 -14.98 -16.03
C CYS A 66 4.75 -14.55 -16.26
N HIS A 67 4.40 -13.31 -15.92
CA HIS A 67 3.02 -12.81 -15.94
C HIS A 67 2.58 -12.17 -17.25
N GLY A 68 3.44 -12.21 -18.28
CA GLY A 68 3.20 -11.59 -19.58
C GLY A 68 3.36 -10.07 -19.57
N VAL A 69 3.63 -9.49 -20.75
CA VAL A 69 3.96 -8.07 -20.92
C VAL A 69 2.83 -7.16 -20.40
N ASP A 70 1.58 -7.58 -20.58
CA ASP A 70 0.40 -6.82 -20.19
C ASP A 70 -0.20 -7.25 -18.84
N ALA A 71 0.52 -8.09 -18.06
CA ALA A 71 0.07 -8.63 -16.79
C ALA A 71 -1.21 -9.50 -16.88
N VAL A 72 -1.57 -9.98 -18.07
CA VAL A 72 -2.75 -10.82 -18.32
C VAL A 72 -2.49 -12.30 -18.13
N GLY A 73 -1.29 -12.66 -17.69
CA GLY A 73 -0.88 -14.05 -17.44
C GLY A 73 -0.27 -14.72 -18.66
N THR A 74 0.29 -15.90 -18.41
CA THR A 74 0.84 -16.84 -19.40
C THR A 74 0.57 -18.26 -18.90
N ASP A 75 1.07 -19.26 -19.60
CA ASP A 75 1.05 -20.66 -19.13
C ASP A 75 1.89 -20.86 -17.86
N LEU A 76 2.80 -19.93 -17.54
CA LEU A 76 3.68 -19.98 -16.37
C LEU A 76 3.06 -19.34 -15.12
N ALA A 77 2.25 -18.30 -15.30
CA ALA A 77 1.77 -17.51 -14.16
C ALA A 77 0.40 -16.86 -14.44
N PRO A 78 -0.44 -16.66 -13.41
CA PRO A 78 -1.81 -16.19 -13.58
C PRO A 78 -1.91 -14.73 -14.03
N ASN A 79 -3.09 -14.38 -14.56
CA ASN A 79 -3.49 -13.01 -14.88
C ASN A 79 -3.54 -12.15 -13.61
N LEU A 80 -2.64 -11.17 -13.51
CA LEU A 80 -2.56 -10.27 -12.36
C LEU A 80 -3.63 -9.16 -12.40
N VAL A 81 -4.04 -8.73 -13.60
CA VAL A 81 -5.10 -7.74 -13.79
C VAL A 81 -6.42 -8.23 -13.17
N GLU A 82 -6.73 -9.51 -13.30
CA GLU A 82 -7.91 -10.10 -12.66
C GLU A 82 -7.67 -10.38 -11.16
N ARG A 83 -6.49 -10.85 -10.81
CA ARG A 83 -6.20 -11.23 -9.41
C ARG A 83 -6.18 -10.04 -8.46
N VAL A 84 -5.71 -8.89 -8.91
CA VAL A 84 -5.59 -7.70 -8.04
C VAL A 84 -6.94 -7.12 -7.64
N LYS A 85 -8.00 -7.31 -8.44
CA LYS A 85 -9.36 -6.82 -8.17
C LYS A 85 -9.93 -7.25 -6.80
N THR A 86 -9.49 -8.38 -6.31
CA THR A 86 -9.99 -8.98 -5.04
C THR A 86 -9.01 -8.82 -3.88
N LEU A 87 -7.89 -8.11 -4.08
CA LEU A 87 -6.85 -7.97 -3.08
C LEU A 87 -6.83 -6.55 -2.49
N THR A 88 -6.63 -6.49 -1.17
CA THR A 88 -6.21 -5.24 -0.53
C THR A 88 -4.72 -5.00 -0.75
N PRO A 89 -4.21 -3.74 -0.65
CA PRO A 89 -2.78 -3.45 -0.76
C PRO A 89 -1.92 -4.33 0.17
N ARG A 90 -2.38 -4.53 1.40
CA ARG A 90 -1.71 -5.39 2.38
C ARG A 90 -1.67 -6.86 1.95
N ALA A 91 -2.80 -7.41 1.51
CA ALA A 91 -2.87 -8.80 1.07
C ALA A 91 -2.01 -9.05 -0.17
N PHE A 92 -1.96 -8.08 -1.09
CA PHE A 92 -1.08 -8.12 -2.25
C PHE A 92 0.39 -8.10 -1.83
N ALA A 93 0.79 -7.12 -1.01
CA ALA A 93 2.17 -7.02 -0.51
C ALA A 93 2.61 -8.31 0.20
N THR A 94 1.75 -8.87 1.05
CA THR A 94 2.03 -10.15 1.71
C THR A 94 2.26 -11.26 0.68
N LYS A 95 1.40 -11.40 -0.33
CA LYS A 95 1.55 -12.44 -1.36
C LYS A 95 2.85 -12.29 -2.16
N VAL A 96 3.23 -11.08 -2.52
CA VAL A 96 4.46 -10.83 -3.29
C VAL A 96 5.69 -11.04 -2.43
N LEU A 97 5.71 -10.52 -1.21
CA LEU A 97 6.90 -10.54 -0.38
C LEU A 97 7.12 -11.89 0.32
N THR A 98 6.04 -12.59 0.70
CA THR A 98 6.14 -13.77 1.58
C THR A 98 5.57 -15.06 0.98
N SER A 99 5.36 -15.12 -0.35
CA SER A 99 4.66 -16.23 -1.04
C SER A 99 5.13 -17.64 -0.69
N TYR A 100 6.33 -17.80 -0.15
CA TYR A 100 6.92 -19.09 0.18
C TYR A 100 7.49 -19.21 1.59
N ARG A 101 7.24 -18.25 2.44
CA ARG A 101 7.48 -18.47 3.86
C ARG A 101 6.34 -19.30 4.42
N ILE A 102 6.47 -20.61 4.24
CA ILE A 102 5.59 -21.54 4.92
C ILE A 102 5.83 -21.37 6.40
N VAL A 103 4.76 -21.03 7.06
CA VAL A 103 4.66 -21.06 8.50
C VAL A 103 4.71 -22.51 8.95
N LEU A 104 5.91 -23.10 8.95
CA LEU A 104 6.19 -24.31 9.73
C LEU A 104 6.39 -23.99 11.22
N LEU A 105 6.39 -22.69 11.58
CA LEU A 105 6.76 -22.25 12.93
C LEU A 105 5.60 -22.21 13.92
N ALA A 106 4.35 -22.29 13.49
CA ALA A 106 3.23 -22.17 14.43
C ALA A 106 2.91 -23.47 15.17
N ASN A 107 3.30 -24.63 14.64
CA ASN A 107 3.03 -25.92 15.26
C ASN A 107 4.25 -26.52 16.00
N ASP A 108 5.45 -25.99 15.79
CA ASP A 108 6.69 -26.60 16.28
C ASP A 108 7.08 -26.18 17.70
N ALA A 109 6.44 -25.17 18.24
CA ALA A 109 6.76 -24.65 19.58
C ALA A 109 6.41 -25.62 20.72
N ASN A 110 5.61 -26.65 20.44
CA ASN A 110 5.12 -27.61 21.44
C ASN A 110 5.44 -29.09 21.12
N THR A 111 6.26 -29.39 20.14
CA THR A 111 6.58 -30.77 19.81
C THR A 111 7.91 -31.17 20.49
N GLU A 112 7.83 -32.04 21.47
CA GLU A 112 9.01 -32.55 22.20
C GLU A 112 9.92 -33.44 21.31
N ASP A 113 9.42 -33.94 20.20
CA ASP A 113 10.17 -34.80 19.26
C ASP A 113 10.71 -33.99 18.06
N ARG A 114 11.93 -33.51 18.23
CA ARG A 114 12.68 -32.80 17.18
C ARG A 114 12.99 -33.65 15.95
N THR A 115 13.00 -34.96 16.09
CA THR A 115 13.32 -35.88 15.00
C THR A 115 12.12 -36.02 14.08
N ALA A 116 10.94 -36.26 14.63
CA ALA A 116 9.70 -36.33 13.87
C ALA A 116 9.41 -35.02 13.11
N VAL A 117 9.65 -33.85 13.74
CA VAL A 117 9.51 -32.53 13.09
C VAL A 117 10.48 -32.39 11.91
N ARG A 118 11.75 -32.82 12.08
CA ARG A 118 12.75 -32.79 11.01
C ARG A 118 12.37 -33.69 9.84
N GLU A 119 11.90 -34.89 10.11
CA GLU A 119 11.45 -35.84 9.10
C GLU A 119 10.23 -35.33 8.34
N ALA A 120 9.23 -34.79 9.04
CA ALA A 120 8.07 -34.17 8.42
C ALA A 120 8.45 -32.98 7.53
N MET A 121 9.42 -32.17 7.96
CA MET A 121 9.93 -31.05 7.19
C MET A 121 10.64 -31.51 5.92
N VAL A 122 11.49 -32.53 6.00
CA VAL A 122 12.18 -33.11 4.84
C VAL A 122 11.17 -33.71 3.86
N GLU A 123 10.19 -34.47 4.35
CA GLU A 123 9.15 -35.03 3.49
C GLU A 123 8.30 -33.96 2.80
N GLU A 124 7.96 -32.89 3.50
CA GLU A 124 7.25 -31.75 2.89
C GLU A 124 8.07 -31.04 1.82
N ILE A 125 9.38 -30.83 2.05
CA ILE A 125 10.31 -30.31 1.03
C ILE A 125 10.35 -31.24 -0.18
N MET A 126 10.53 -32.54 0.04
CA MET A 126 10.59 -33.52 -1.03
C MET A 126 9.27 -33.65 -1.79
N ARG A 127 8.15 -33.55 -1.10
CA ARG A 127 6.82 -33.54 -1.73
C ARG A 127 6.65 -32.34 -2.66
N ARG A 128 7.13 -31.18 -2.27
CA ARG A 128 7.11 -29.95 -3.09
C ARG A 128 8.01 -30.05 -4.29
N GLU A 129 9.24 -30.50 -4.09
CA GLU A 129 10.18 -30.70 -5.20
C GLU A 129 9.65 -31.72 -6.20
N ARG A 130 8.98 -32.78 -5.74
CA ARG A 130 8.32 -33.77 -6.62
C ARG A 130 7.13 -33.18 -7.36
N GLY A 131 6.33 -32.32 -6.70
CA GLY A 131 5.20 -31.64 -7.30
C GLY A 131 5.59 -30.46 -8.20
N ALA A 132 6.74 -29.85 -7.94
CA ALA A 132 7.24 -28.67 -8.64
C ALA A 132 8.01 -29.00 -9.94
N ARG A 133 8.22 -30.27 -10.27
CA ARG A 133 8.88 -30.64 -11.53
C ARG A 133 8.04 -30.17 -12.71
N GLY A 134 8.48 -29.04 -13.30
CA GLY A 134 7.81 -28.39 -14.41
C GLY A 134 6.88 -27.24 -14.02
N GLN A 135 6.76 -26.89 -12.74
CA GLN A 135 6.05 -25.69 -12.31
C GLN A 135 7.04 -24.59 -11.92
N VAL A 136 6.92 -23.45 -12.57
CA VAL A 136 7.62 -22.23 -12.16
C VAL A 136 6.92 -21.67 -10.92
N THR A 137 7.67 -21.54 -9.85
CA THR A 137 7.17 -21.04 -8.58
C THR A 137 7.53 -19.55 -8.44
N MET A 138 6.56 -18.69 -8.09
CA MET A 138 6.84 -17.27 -7.84
C MET A 138 7.82 -17.11 -6.68
N PRO A 139 8.95 -16.40 -6.83
CA PRO A 139 9.90 -16.15 -5.75
C PRO A 139 9.28 -15.33 -4.62
N ALA A 140 9.80 -15.47 -3.40
CA ALA A 140 9.53 -14.53 -2.32
C ALA A 140 10.46 -13.32 -2.45
N TRP A 141 9.89 -12.12 -2.52
CA TRP A 141 10.64 -10.90 -2.81
C TRP A 141 10.98 -10.08 -1.55
N GLU A 142 10.79 -10.64 -0.35
CA GLU A 142 11.04 -9.94 0.92
C GLU A 142 12.47 -9.40 1.05
N ALA A 143 13.44 -10.15 0.55
CA ALA A 143 14.86 -9.78 0.61
C ALA A 143 15.33 -8.94 -0.58
N ASP A 144 14.48 -8.74 -1.59
CA ASP A 144 14.87 -8.00 -2.78
C ASP A 144 14.82 -6.48 -2.51
N PRO A 145 15.96 -5.78 -2.68
CA PRO A 145 16.05 -4.35 -2.37
C PRO A 145 15.27 -3.45 -3.36
N THR A 146 14.90 -3.97 -4.51
CA THR A 146 14.13 -3.23 -5.54
C THR A 146 12.63 -3.47 -5.38
N VAL A 147 12.21 -4.70 -5.12
CA VAL A 147 10.79 -5.05 -5.04
C VAL A 147 10.17 -4.60 -3.73
N LYS A 148 10.82 -4.87 -2.61
CA LYS A 148 10.26 -4.61 -1.27
C LYS A 148 9.83 -3.16 -1.06
N PRO A 149 10.64 -2.12 -1.34
CA PRO A 149 10.23 -0.73 -1.12
C PRO A 149 9.13 -0.26 -2.08
N HIS A 150 8.96 -0.93 -3.23
CA HIS A 150 8.06 -0.53 -4.31
C HIS A 150 6.87 -1.48 -4.53
N VAL A 151 6.61 -2.39 -3.58
CA VAL A 151 5.51 -3.36 -3.71
C VAL A 151 4.13 -2.69 -3.78
N LEU A 152 3.94 -1.56 -3.10
CA LEU A 152 2.70 -0.80 -3.16
C LEU A 152 2.59 0.03 -4.44
N ASP A 153 3.69 0.47 -5.01
CA ASP A 153 3.72 1.08 -6.35
C ASP A 153 3.31 0.06 -7.42
N LEU A 154 3.79 -1.18 -7.29
CA LEU A 154 3.38 -2.29 -8.15
C LEU A 154 1.87 -2.56 -8.03
N PHE A 155 1.33 -2.53 -6.82
CA PHE A 155 -0.11 -2.67 -6.58
C PHE A 155 -0.89 -1.53 -7.26
N ALA A 156 -0.45 -0.28 -7.11
CA ALA A 156 -1.06 0.89 -7.75
C ALA A 156 -1.12 0.76 -9.28
N TYR A 157 -0.02 0.34 -9.91
CA TYR A 157 0.02 0.07 -11.34
C TYR A 157 -0.99 -1.01 -11.77
N LEU A 158 -0.97 -2.17 -11.10
CA LEU A 158 -1.86 -3.28 -11.44
C LEU A 158 -3.33 -2.94 -11.20
N SER A 159 -3.63 -2.16 -10.16
CA SER A 159 -4.99 -1.67 -9.88
C SER A 159 -5.48 -0.71 -10.97
N ALA A 160 -4.63 0.22 -11.41
CA ALA A 160 -4.97 1.12 -12.53
C ALA A 160 -5.27 0.35 -13.83
N ARG A 161 -4.54 -0.76 -14.08
CA ARG A 161 -4.81 -1.68 -15.19
C ARG A 161 -6.14 -2.43 -15.00
N ALA A 162 -6.38 -2.95 -13.79
CA ALA A 162 -7.57 -3.73 -13.45
C ALA A 162 -8.85 -2.91 -13.53
N ASP A 163 -8.78 -1.61 -13.19
CA ASP A 163 -9.90 -0.67 -13.27
C ASP A 163 -10.10 -0.08 -14.66
N GLY A 164 -9.29 -0.51 -15.64
CA GLY A 164 -9.35 -0.01 -17.02
C GLY A 164 -8.96 1.46 -17.18
N LYS A 165 -8.33 2.06 -16.18
CA LYS A 165 -7.86 3.45 -16.20
C LYS A 165 -6.54 3.60 -16.95
N LEU A 166 -5.77 2.50 -17.05
CA LEU A 166 -4.49 2.45 -17.74
C LEU A 166 -4.50 1.32 -18.77
N GLY A 167 -4.17 1.66 -20.00
CA GLY A 167 -4.02 0.69 -21.09
C GLY A 167 -2.71 -0.11 -20.99
N PRO A 168 -2.47 -1.04 -21.95
CA PRO A 168 -1.20 -1.73 -22.09
C PRO A 168 -0.09 -0.77 -22.52
N GLY A 169 1.17 -1.17 -22.30
CA GLY A 169 2.36 -0.42 -22.69
C GLY A 169 2.85 0.56 -21.62
N GLU A 170 3.84 1.37 -22.00
CA GLU A 170 4.46 2.34 -21.12
C GLU A 170 3.56 3.56 -20.89
N PRO A 171 3.20 3.85 -19.62
CA PRO A 171 2.44 5.05 -19.29
C PRO A 171 3.32 6.30 -19.34
N LYS A 172 2.71 7.46 -19.59
CA LYS A 172 3.41 8.75 -19.49
C LYS A 172 3.38 9.25 -18.07
N LEU A 173 4.54 9.72 -17.57
CA LEU A 173 4.61 10.34 -16.27
C LEU A 173 3.96 11.74 -16.29
N SER A 174 3.19 12.07 -15.25
CA SER A 174 2.61 13.41 -15.11
C SER A 174 3.71 14.45 -14.85
N ALA A 175 3.64 15.61 -15.51
CA ALA A 175 4.61 16.71 -15.33
C ALA A 175 4.60 17.29 -13.90
N VAL A 176 3.49 17.18 -13.19
CA VAL A 176 3.34 17.64 -11.81
C VAL A 176 4.25 16.86 -10.83
N THR A 177 4.60 15.65 -11.18
CA THR A 177 5.40 14.72 -10.37
C THR A 177 6.91 14.85 -10.62
N GLN A 178 7.33 15.72 -11.55
CA GLN A 178 8.74 15.86 -11.95
C GLN A 178 9.53 16.90 -11.13
N ARG A 179 8.94 17.50 -10.08
CA ARG A 179 9.62 18.49 -9.21
C ARG A 179 10.08 17.90 -7.90
#